data_9df29d7957e483c2f86146eadd4df527
#
_entry.id   9df29d7957e483c2f86146eadd4df527
#
_cell.length_a   1.000
_cell.length_b   1.000
_cell.length_c   1.000
_cell.angle_alpha   90.00
_cell.angle_beta   90.00
_cell.angle_gamma   90.00
#
_symmetry.space_group_name_H-M   'P 1'
#
loop_
_entity.id
_entity.type
_entity.pdbx_description
1 polymer ?
#
loop_
_entity_poly.entity_id
_entity_poly.type
_entity_poly.pdbx_seq_one_letter_code
_entity_poly.pdbx_strand_id
1 'polypeptide(L)'
;MIQDIHLVTLFSKEYILQGMAMLDSFAKHHKNSILHVLALDDFTYLQLNKHIRQKAFIVNLKNDLELSKLRSDLMENRSNSETIFTLKSYWIKCVSEKLPLKSKIIYVDADIYFFNKIEFAHSSNWSVLLSKHDFSNLQFEIKSGKYNAGLISFNLDQNSLAAIRWWSSRTIELCDASVKALNYADQKYLEYLPAEFAGVHEFPGKGTNLGLWKFQKKSKLSFRNGEIFFDGSKVNSFHFHGFKVGKYFYKLGLFRYGKPRNLRVLFLRIYLEYLRKIRDLNKLLDAENIDPMTNITRVLTSFIKAASRNPLILFDFWIRKIGKNSFWGG
;
A
#
# COMPACT_ATOMS: atom_id res chain seq x y z
N MET A 1 8.27 -14.18 25.20
CA MET A 1 7.96 -12.73 25.02
C MET A 1 7.36 -12.56 23.64
N ILE A 2 6.22 -11.87 23.54
CA ILE A 2 5.62 -11.52 22.24
C ILE A 2 6.53 -10.47 21.63
N GLN A 3 7.11 -10.78 20.49
CA GLN A 3 8.04 -9.92 19.78
C GLN A 3 7.24 -8.75 19.15
N ASP A 4 7.64 -7.51 19.42
CA ASP A 4 7.00 -6.32 18.83
C ASP A 4 7.14 -6.34 17.31
N ILE A 5 6.06 -5.97 16.61
CA ILE A 5 6.06 -5.80 15.16
C ILE A 5 6.22 -4.32 14.85
N HIS A 6 7.23 -3.99 14.06
CA HIS A 6 7.51 -2.64 13.60
C HIS A 6 6.90 -2.43 12.22
N LEU A 7 5.84 -1.63 12.11
CA LEU A 7 5.31 -1.21 10.83
C LEU A 7 6.12 -0.01 10.32
N VAL A 8 6.62 -0.11 9.10
CA VAL A 8 7.35 0.94 8.41
C VAL A 8 6.54 1.39 7.20
N THR A 9 6.35 2.70 7.04
CA THR A 9 5.61 3.27 5.92
C THR A 9 6.06 4.71 5.63
N LEU A 10 5.68 5.22 4.45
CA LEU A 10 5.83 6.63 4.10
C LEU A 10 4.67 7.08 3.21
N PHE A 11 4.22 8.32 3.39
CA PHE A 11 3.22 8.93 2.52
C PHE A 11 3.14 10.45 2.69
N SER A 12 2.52 11.09 1.70
CA SER A 12 2.27 12.52 1.64
C SER A 12 0.79 12.83 1.88
N LYS A 13 0.44 14.10 1.88
CA LYS A 13 -0.94 14.59 2.04
C LYS A 13 -1.93 13.99 1.03
N GLU A 14 -1.48 13.65 -0.18
CA GLU A 14 -2.31 13.01 -1.21
C GLU A 14 -2.81 11.62 -0.79
N TYR A 15 -2.09 10.98 0.13
CA TYR A 15 -2.41 9.65 0.66
C TYR A 15 -2.77 9.66 2.15
N ILE A 16 -2.97 10.84 2.77
CA ILE A 16 -3.20 10.94 4.22
C ILE A 16 -4.39 10.09 4.70
N LEU A 17 -5.51 10.11 3.99
CA LEU A 17 -6.69 9.34 4.36
C LEU A 17 -6.46 7.83 4.24
N GLN A 18 -5.81 7.41 3.15
CA GLN A 18 -5.44 6.01 2.94
C GLN A 18 -4.42 5.56 3.99
N GLY A 19 -3.36 6.34 4.20
CA GLY A 19 -2.31 6.04 5.17
C GLY A 19 -2.86 5.92 6.59
N MET A 20 -3.72 6.84 7.02
CA MET A 20 -4.37 6.72 8.34
C MET A 20 -5.32 5.53 8.42
N ALA A 21 -6.06 5.20 7.35
CA ALA A 21 -6.89 4.00 7.30
C ALA A 21 -6.04 2.72 7.41
N MET A 22 -4.90 2.70 6.74
CA MET A 22 -3.91 1.62 6.82
C MET A 22 -3.39 1.47 8.26
N LEU A 23 -2.91 2.54 8.87
CA LEU A 23 -2.36 2.53 10.24
C LEU A 23 -3.40 2.07 11.26
N ASP A 24 -4.62 2.60 11.21
CA ASP A 24 -5.71 2.24 12.12
C ASP A 24 -6.13 0.76 11.97
N SER A 25 -6.25 0.29 10.71
CA SER A 25 -6.62 -1.10 10.45
C SER A 25 -5.52 -2.07 10.87
N PHE A 26 -4.25 -1.71 10.68
CA PHE A 26 -3.12 -2.50 11.16
C PHE A 26 -3.12 -2.60 12.69
N ALA A 27 -3.22 -1.48 13.39
CA ALA A 27 -3.23 -1.43 14.84
C ALA A 27 -4.39 -2.22 15.47
N LYS A 28 -5.56 -2.20 14.84
CA LYS A 28 -6.73 -3.00 15.27
C LYS A 28 -6.39 -4.49 15.37
N HIS A 29 -5.58 -5.00 14.45
CA HIS A 29 -5.22 -6.42 14.37
C HIS A 29 -3.86 -6.75 15.02
N HIS A 30 -2.99 -5.74 15.25
CA HIS A 30 -1.64 -5.89 15.80
C HIS A 30 -1.44 -4.89 16.96
N LYS A 31 -2.09 -5.14 18.09
CA LYS A 31 -2.20 -4.21 19.23
C LYS A 31 -0.86 -3.72 19.81
N ASN A 32 0.19 -4.55 19.74
CA ASN A 32 1.50 -4.23 20.29
C ASN A 32 2.49 -3.76 19.20
N SER A 33 1.99 -3.27 18.07
CA SER A 33 2.85 -2.77 17.01
C SER A 33 3.41 -1.39 17.32
N ILE A 34 4.59 -1.13 16.78
CA ILE A 34 5.28 0.16 16.82
C ILE A 34 5.31 0.70 15.39
N LEU A 35 4.87 1.94 15.21
CA LEU A 35 4.81 2.58 13.90
C LEU A 35 6.05 3.41 13.64
N HIS A 36 6.62 3.31 12.43
CA HIS A 36 7.69 4.14 11.91
C HIS A 36 7.18 4.80 10.63
N VAL A 37 6.80 6.06 10.71
CA VAL A 37 6.18 6.77 9.59
C VAL A 37 7.06 7.91 9.14
N LEU A 38 7.47 7.91 7.87
CA LEU A 38 8.09 9.06 7.22
C LEU A 38 7.00 9.90 6.57
N ALA A 39 6.70 11.05 7.17
CA ALA A 39 5.79 12.04 6.61
C ALA A 39 6.54 12.84 5.53
N LEU A 40 6.05 12.79 4.29
CA LEU A 40 6.73 13.42 3.14
C LEU A 40 6.47 14.93 3.04
N ASP A 41 5.61 15.49 3.91
CA ASP A 41 5.28 16.91 4.01
C ASP A 41 4.81 17.30 5.42
N ASP A 42 4.83 18.61 5.69
CA ASP A 42 4.50 19.20 6.99
C ASP A 42 3.04 18.91 7.39
N PHE A 43 2.11 18.93 6.43
CA PHE A 43 0.69 18.66 6.71
C PHE A 43 0.51 17.22 7.22
N THR A 44 1.08 16.26 6.53
CA THR A 44 1.05 14.84 6.93
C THR A 44 1.65 14.66 8.33
N TYR A 45 2.81 15.27 8.59
CA TYR A 45 3.47 15.20 9.90
C TYR A 45 2.58 15.73 11.02
N LEU A 46 1.97 16.90 10.85
CA LEU A 46 1.09 17.52 11.84
C LEU A 46 -0.15 16.68 12.11
N GLN A 47 -0.81 16.16 11.05
CA GLN A 47 -2.01 15.34 11.21
C GLN A 47 -1.71 14.01 11.92
N LEU A 48 -0.61 13.37 11.60
CA LEU A 48 -0.21 12.13 12.26
C LEU A 48 0.07 12.35 13.76
N ASN A 49 0.83 13.39 14.13
CA ASN A 49 1.08 13.69 15.53
C ASN A 49 -0.20 14.06 16.31
N LYS A 50 -1.16 14.71 15.66
CA LYS A 50 -2.44 15.06 16.25
C LYS A 50 -3.33 13.84 16.51
N HIS A 51 -3.32 12.85 15.61
CA HIS A 51 -4.36 11.80 15.59
C HIS A 51 -3.86 10.39 15.93
N ILE A 52 -2.57 10.07 15.76
CA ILE A 52 -2.04 8.75 16.14
C ILE A 52 -1.92 8.65 17.65
N ARG A 53 -2.51 7.58 18.24
CA ARG A 53 -2.56 7.34 19.69
C ARG A 53 -1.68 6.17 20.15
N GLN A 54 -1.26 5.33 19.24
CA GLN A 54 -0.36 4.22 19.54
C GLN A 54 1.11 4.65 19.49
N LYS A 55 1.99 3.78 19.99
CA LYS A 55 3.45 4.04 19.95
C LYS A 55 3.92 4.24 18.50
N ALA A 56 4.40 5.43 18.21
CA ALA A 56 4.82 5.81 16.86
C ALA A 56 6.08 6.69 16.89
N PHE A 57 6.94 6.46 15.91
CA PHE A 57 8.05 7.33 15.54
C PHE A 57 7.69 7.98 14.20
N ILE A 58 7.28 9.24 14.25
CA ILE A 58 6.87 10.01 13.06
C ILE A 58 7.99 10.99 12.74
N VAL A 59 8.59 10.82 11.58
CA VAL A 59 9.68 11.67 11.08
C VAL A 59 9.13 12.56 9.99
N ASN A 60 9.39 13.87 10.10
CA ASN A 60 9.15 14.81 9.01
C ASN A 60 10.37 14.80 8.09
N LEU A 61 10.18 14.41 6.84
CA LEU A 61 11.23 14.32 5.85
C LEU A 61 12.03 15.64 5.73
N LYS A 62 11.36 16.78 5.80
CA LYS A 62 11.97 18.11 5.68
C LYS A 62 12.96 18.40 6.82
N ASN A 63 12.71 17.86 8.01
CA ASN A 63 13.50 18.14 9.21
C ASN A 63 14.63 17.11 9.41
N ASP A 64 14.67 16.03 8.64
CA ASP A 64 15.76 15.07 8.62
C ASP A 64 16.75 15.45 7.51
N LEU A 65 17.95 15.88 7.91
CA LEU A 65 18.95 16.42 6.98
C LEU A 65 19.40 15.41 5.92
N GLU A 66 19.55 14.14 6.31
CA GLU A 66 20.00 13.08 5.41
C GLU A 66 18.91 12.73 4.39
N LEU A 67 17.68 12.52 4.86
CA LEU A 67 16.53 12.18 4.01
C LEU A 67 16.14 13.36 3.09
N SER A 68 16.19 14.61 3.59
CA SER A 68 15.86 15.78 2.78
C SER A 68 16.90 16.03 1.69
N LYS A 69 18.18 15.84 2.01
CA LYS A 69 19.27 15.91 1.03
C LYS A 69 19.11 14.81 -0.03
N LEU A 70 18.97 13.56 0.39
CA LEU A 70 18.75 12.45 -0.54
C LEU A 70 17.56 12.72 -1.49
N ARG A 71 16.44 13.21 -0.95
CA ARG A 71 15.28 13.58 -1.78
C ARG A 71 15.63 14.64 -2.80
N SER A 72 16.34 15.70 -2.40
CA SER A 72 16.77 16.78 -3.29
C SER A 72 17.63 16.25 -4.43
N ASP A 73 18.66 15.48 -4.10
CA ASP A 73 19.60 14.90 -5.07
C ASP A 73 18.86 13.97 -6.07
N LEU A 74 17.92 13.17 -5.60
CA LEU A 74 17.12 12.28 -6.46
C LEU A 74 16.19 13.06 -7.40
N MET A 75 15.59 14.15 -6.94
CA MET A 75 14.62 14.93 -7.72
C MET A 75 15.27 15.71 -8.89
N GLU A 76 16.59 15.85 -8.92
CA GLU A 76 17.29 16.45 -10.06
C GLU A 76 17.09 15.62 -11.35
N ASN A 77 17.00 14.30 -11.25
CA ASN A 77 16.98 13.40 -12.40
C ASN A 77 15.83 12.37 -12.39
N ARG A 78 14.92 12.46 -11.42
CA ARG A 78 13.82 11.50 -11.23
C ARG A 78 12.48 12.18 -11.05
N SER A 79 11.42 11.50 -11.49
CA SER A 79 10.06 11.90 -11.18
C SER A 79 9.80 11.79 -9.66
N ASN A 80 8.77 12.50 -9.17
CA ASN A 80 8.35 12.40 -7.77
C ASN A 80 8.02 10.96 -7.35
N SER A 81 7.45 10.15 -8.25
CA SER A 81 7.14 8.75 -7.96
C SER A 81 8.39 7.91 -7.78
N GLU A 82 9.38 8.05 -8.67
CA GLU A 82 10.65 7.34 -8.58
C GLU A 82 11.44 7.73 -7.35
N THR A 83 11.40 9.02 -6.98
CA THR A 83 11.97 9.52 -5.72
C THR A 83 11.31 8.86 -4.51
N ILE A 84 9.97 8.77 -4.47
CA ILE A 84 9.23 8.12 -3.37
C ILE A 84 9.56 6.62 -3.31
N PHE A 85 9.64 5.93 -4.44
CA PHE A 85 10.02 4.51 -4.48
C PHE A 85 11.44 4.28 -3.95
N THR A 86 12.38 5.16 -4.26
CA THR A 86 13.74 5.11 -3.70
C THR A 86 13.74 5.39 -2.20
N LEU A 87 13.04 6.42 -1.75
CA LEU A 87 12.91 6.74 -0.32
C LEU A 87 12.27 5.60 0.49
N LYS A 88 11.41 4.77 -0.12
CA LYS A 88 10.83 3.58 0.51
C LYS A 88 11.90 2.62 1.02
N SER A 89 12.73 2.13 0.13
CA SER A 89 13.77 1.16 0.49
C SER A 89 14.80 1.77 1.45
N TYR A 90 15.13 3.04 1.24
CA TYR A 90 16.07 3.77 2.11
C TYR A 90 15.49 3.98 3.52
N TRP A 91 14.21 4.33 3.65
CA TRP A 91 13.55 4.47 4.95
C TRP A 91 13.49 3.14 5.71
N ILE A 92 13.20 2.03 5.02
CA ILE A 92 13.26 0.69 5.61
C ILE A 92 14.67 0.41 6.14
N LYS A 93 15.72 0.75 5.39
CA LYS A 93 17.12 0.62 5.83
C LYS A 93 17.37 1.45 7.09
N CYS A 94 17.01 2.74 7.10
CA CYS A 94 17.22 3.62 8.26
C CYS A 94 16.54 3.10 9.54
N VAL A 95 15.34 2.52 9.42
CA VAL A 95 14.63 1.93 10.55
C VAL A 95 15.28 0.62 10.98
N SER A 96 15.61 -0.26 10.02
CA SER A 96 16.18 -1.59 10.31
C SER A 96 17.52 -1.52 11.05
N GLU A 97 18.34 -0.52 10.73
CA GLU A 97 19.66 -0.32 11.36
C GLU A 97 19.59 0.19 12.81
N LYS A 98 18.43 0.73 13.22
CA LYS A 98 18.19 1.21 14.59
C LYS A 98 17.50 0.17 15.48
N LEU A 99 17.09 -0.96 14.94
CA LEU A 99 16.36 -2.00 15.67
C LEU A 99 17.27 -3.18 16.04
N PRO A 100 17.01 -3.84 17.17
CA PRO A 100 17.78 -5.02 17.54
C PRO A 100 17.51 -6.20 16.60
N LEU A 101 18.48 -7.10 16.45
CA LEU A 101 18.27 -8.36 15.74
C LEU A 101 17.08 -9.13 16.30
N LYS A 102 16.44 -9.91 15.46
CA LYS A 102 15.17 -10.62 15.70
C LYS A 102 13.93 -9.74 15.76
N SER A 103 14.05 -8.39 15.69
CA SER A 103 12.85 -7.53 15.47
C SER A 103 12.16 -7.91 14.17
N LYS A 104 10.82 -7.80 14.16
CA LYS A 104 10.03 -8.02 12.94
C LYS A 104 9.61 -6.67 12.37
N ILE A 105 10.06 -6.39 11.17
CA ILE A 105 9.62 -5.23 10.38
C ILE A 105 8.59 -5.69 9.36
N ILE A 106 7.56 -4.90 9.17
CA ILE A 106 6.67 -4.98 8.02
C ILE A 106 6.56 -3.62 7.35
N TYR A 107 6.96 -3.54 6.09
CA TYR A 107 6.69 -2.39 5.26
C TYR A 107 5.33 -2.51 4.62
N VAL A 108 4.57 -1.40 4.60
CA VAL A 108 3.20 -1.35 4.06
C VAL A 108 2.99 -0.04 3.30
N ASP A 109 2.54 -0.15 2.04
CA ASP A 109 2.09 1.02 1.26
C ASP A 109 0.82 1.63 1.87
N ALA A 110 0.67 2.93 1.77
CA ALA A 110 -0.42 3.69 2.36
C ALA A 110 -1.84 3.28 1.89
N ASP A 111 -1.96 2.70 0.70
CA ASP A 111 -3.23 2.27 0.12
C ASP A 111 -3.55 0.78 0.36
N ILE A 112 -2.96 0.18 1.40
CA ILE A 112 -3.32 -1.14 1.91
C ILE A 112 -4.25 -0.99 3.13
N TYR A 113 -5.23 -1.90 3.25
CA TYR A 113 -6.14 -1.97 4.40
C TYR A 113 -6.21 -3.39 4.95
N PHE A 114 -6.19 -3.53 6.27
CA PHE A 114 -6.15 -4.82 6.96
C PHE A 114 -7.55 -5.22 7.41
N PHE A 115 -7.95 -6.44 7.05
CA PHE A 115 -9.18 -7.08 7.48
C PHE A 115 -8.93 -8.10 8.59
N ASN A 116 -7.69 -8.60 8.68
CA ASN A 116 -7.27 -9.58 9.67
C ASN A 116 -5.80 -9.42 10.03
N LYS A 117 -5.38 -10.16 11.06
CA LYS A 117 -3.97 -10.28 11.43
C LYS A 117 -3.18 -10.93 10.29
N ILE A 118 -1.98 -10.41 10.03
CA ILE A 118 -1.06 -11.02 9.05
C ILE A 118 -0.56 -12.35 9.61
N GLU A 119 -0.57 -13.34 8.74
CA GLU A 119 0.06 -14.63 8.97
C GLU A 119 1.47 -14.60 8.40
N PHE A 120 2.46 -14.72 9.27
CA PHE A 120 3.86 -14.93 8.88
C PHE A 120 4.07 -16.41 8.55
N ALA A 121 5.20 -16.75 7.93
CA ALA A 121 5.54 -18.14 7.64
C ALA A 121 5.53 -19.00 8.91
N HIS A 122 5.07 -20.25 8.79
CA HIS A 122 5.00 -21.20 9.93
C HIS A 122 6.38 -21.60 10.45
N SER A 123 7.42 -21.56 9.60
CA SER A 123 8.80 -21.80 10.03
C SER A 123 9.40 -20.53 10.63
N SER A 124 10.21 -20.67 11.67
CA SER A 124 10.97 -19.57 12.27
C SER A 124 12.15 -19.09 11.40
N ASN A 125 12.48 -19.81 10.33
CA ASN A 125 13.71 -19.63 9.56
C ASN A 125 13.48 -18.79 8.28
N TRP A 126 12.82 -17.65 8.41
CA TRP A 126 12.72 -16.71 7.31
C TRP A 126 13.40 -15.39 7.69
N SER A 127 14.11 -14.80 6.74
CA SER A 127 14.70 -13.47 6.82
C SER A 127 13.83 -12.43 6.14
N VAL A 128 13.26 -12.78 4.96
CA VAL A 128 12.39 -11.89 4.17
C VAL A 128 11.16 -12.65 3.72
N LEU A 129 9.97 -12.01 3.82
CA LEU A 129 8.72 -12.50 3.22
C LEU A 129 8.25 -11.53 2.14
N LEU A 130 8.08 -12.04 0.93
CA LEU A 130 7.66 -11.30 -0.24
C LEU A 130 6.20 -11.58 -0.60
N SER A 131 5.48 -10.54 -1.01
CA SER A 131 4.12 -10.66 -1.52
C SER A 131 4.13 -10.91 -3.02
N LYS A 132 3.57 -12.04 -3.50
CA LYS A 132 3.41 -12.27 -4.94
C LYS A 132 2.32 -11.38 -5.54
N HIS A 133 2.55 -10.94 -6.77
CA HIS A 133 1.47 -10.37 -7.57
C HIS A 133 0.44 -11.43 -7.97
N ASP A 134 0.88 -12.60 -8.41
CA ASP A 134 0.00 -13.61 -9.01
C ASP A 134 -0.92 -12.99 -10.08
N PHE A 135 -0.34 -12.23 -11.01
CA PHE A 135 -1.09 -11.54 -12.04
C PHE A 135 -1.97 -12.49 -12.86
N SER A 136 -3.17 -12.04 -13.18
CA SER A 136 -4.05 -12.75 -14.12
C SER A 136 -3.56 -12.70 -15.58
N ASN A 137 -2.69 -11.76 -15.91
CA ASN A 137 -2.07 -11.57 -17.20
C ASN A 137 -0.54 -11.51 -17.05
N LEU A 138 0.16 -12.43 -17.69
CA LEU A 138 1.61 -12.56 -17.65
C LEU A 138 2.35 -11.30 -18.12
N GLN A 139 1.78 -10.51 -19.03
CA GLN A 139 2.39 -9.26 -19.48
C GLN A 139 2.58 -8.24 -18.36
N PHE A 140 1.68 -8.23 -17.37
CA PHE A 140 1.86 -7.39 -16.19
C PHE A 140 3.01 -7.89 -15.32
N GLU A 141 3.20 -9.22 -15.21
CA GLU A 141 4.30 -9.79 -14.43
C GLU A 141 5.66 -9.53 -15.11
N ILE A 142 5.75 -9.71 -16.41
CA ILE A 142 6.96 -9.39 -17.19
C ILE A 142 7.39 -7.94 -16.96
N LYS A 143 6.41 -7.02 -16.96
CA LYS A 143 6.67 -5.59 -16.75
C LYS A 143 7.00 -5.25 -15.31
N SER A 144 6.15 -5.64 -14.37
CA SER A 144 6.15 -5.14 -13.00
C SER A 144 6.87 -6.07 -12.01
N GLY A 145 7.24 -7.28 -12.45
CA GLY A 145 7.88 -8.28 -11.63
C GLY A 145 6.89 -9.21 -10.91
N LYS A 146 7.42 -10.33 -10.45
CA LYS A 146 6.70 -11.39 -9.73
C LYS A 146 6.18 -10.89 -8.36
N TYR A 147 6.94 -10.03 -7.69
CA TYR A 147 6.65 -9.58 -6.34
C TYR A 147 6.14 -8.14 -6.30
N ASN A 148 5.25 -7.86 -5.33
CA ASN A 148 4.71 -6.54 -5.07
C ASN A 148 5.42 -5.88 -3.89
N ALA A 149 6.00 -4.70 -4.11
CA ALA A 149 6.73 -3.95 -3.09
C ALA A 149 5.83 -3.22 -2.07
N GLY A 150 4.50 -3.35 -2.18
CA GLY A 150 3.57 -2.67 -1.26
C GLY A 150 3.45 -3.33 0.11
N LEU A 151 3.83 -4.62 0.24
CA LEU A 151 3.85 -5.32 1.51
C LEU A 151 4.99 -6.33 1.54
N ILE A 152 5.98 -6.08 2.40
CA ILE A 152 7.18 -6.90 2.58
C ILE A 152 7.45 -7.02 4.07
N SER A 153 7.87 -8.19 4.54
CA SER A 153 8.28 -8.35 5.94
C SER A 153 9.73 -8.82 6.06
N PHE A 154 10.40 -8.34 7.09
CA PHE A 154 11.76 -8.69 7.44
C PHE A 154 11.81 -9.16 8.89
N ASN A 155 12.40 -10.34 9.13
CA ASN A 155 12.81 -10.79 10.44
C ASN A 155 14.30 -10.46 10.56
N LEU A 156 14.64 -9.44 11.38
CA LEU A 156 15.99 -8.87 11.35
C LEU A 156 17.06 -9.87 11.77
N ASP A 157 17.84 -10.27 10.80
CA ASP A 157 19.07 -11.06 10.91
C ASP A 157 20.11 -10.53 9.90
N GLN A 158 21.26 -11.18 9.79
CA GLN A 158 22.31 -10.74 8.86
C GLN A 158 21.85 -10.79 7.39
N ASN A 159 21.04 -11.80 7.01
CA ASN A 159 20.56 -11.94 5.64
C ASN A 159 19.54 -10.85 5.29
N SER A 160 18.56 -10.59 6.15
CA SER A 160 17.57 -9.54 5.91
C SER A 160 18.19 -8.14 5.89
N LEU A 161 19.16 -7.86 6.79
CA LEU A 161 19.90 -6.59 6.78
C LEU A 161 20.72 -6.42 5.49
N ALA A 162 21.36 -7.48 5.02
CA ALA A 162 22.09 -7.47 3.75
C ALA A 162 21.14 -7.24 2.57
N ALA A 163 19.99 -7.94 2.55
CA ALA A 163 18.96 -7.76 1.51
C ALA A 163 18.40 -6.34 1.48
N ILE A 164 18.10 -5.75 2.65
CA ILE A 164 17.61 -4.37 2.76
C ILE A 164 18.66 -3.38 2.23
N ARG A 165 19.92 -3.50 2.62
CA ARG A 165 21.01 -2.63 2.15
C ARG A 165 21.22 -2.75 0.65
N TRP A 166 21.23 -3.97 0.13
CA TRP A 166 21.35 -4.23 -1.29
C TRP A 166 20.18 -3.59 -2.08
N TRP A 167 18.94 -3.82 -1.66
CA TRP A 167 17.76 -3.26 -2.32
C TRP A 167 17.77 -1.72 -2.30
N SER A 168 18.10 -1.12 -1.15
CA SER A 168 18.24 0.34 -1.02
C SER A 168 19.34 0.89 -1.94
N SER A 169 20.50 0.25 -2.01
CA SER A 169 21.59 0.64 -2.91
C SER A 169 21.16 0.58 -4.38
N ARG A 170 20.51 -0.52 -4.81
CA ARG A 170 20.03 -0.65 -6.20
C ARG A 170 19.02 0.41 -6.59
N THR A 171 18.09 0.76 -5.69
CA THR A 171 17.10 1.79 -5.97
C THR A 171 17.68 3.20 -5.94
N ILE A 172 18.74 3.45 -5.17
CA ILE A 172 19.49 4.71 -5.24
C ILE A 172 20.24 4.83 -6.57
N GLU A 173 20.87 3.76 -7.04
CA GLU A 173 21.57 3.75 -8.32
C GLU A 173 20.60 3.97 -9.49
N LEU A 174 19.51 3.21 -9.54
CA LEU A 174 18.53 3.26 -10.61
C LEU A 174 17.12 2.92 -10.08
N CYS A 175 16.18 3.84 -10.27
CA CYS A 175 14.75 3.61 -10.02
C CYS A 175 13.96 4.23 -11.17
N ASP A 176 13.69 3.46 -12.22
CA ASP A 176 12.99 3.89 -13.43
C ASP A 176 11.59 3.27 -13.46
N ALA A 177 10.55 4.08 -13.38
CA ALA A 177 9.16 3.67 -13.47
C ALA A 177 8.58 3.81 -14.89
N SER A 178 9.40 4.04 -15.90
CA SER A 178 8.97 4.12 -17.29
C SER A 178 8.47 2.75 -17.82
N VAL A 179 7.69 2.82 -18.89
CA VAL A 179 7.15 1.60 -19.54
C VAL A 179 8.25 0.70 -20.10
N LYS A 180 9.41 1.28 -20.39
CA LYS A 180 10.55 0.59 -21.04
C LYS A 180 11.61 0.11 -20.03
N ALA A 181 11.44 0.38 -18.73
CA ALA A 181 12.41 0.01 -17.72
C ALA A 181 12.62 -1.51 -17.66
N LEU A 182 13.88 -1.94 -17.68
CA LEU A 182 14.27 -3.35 -17.46
C LEU A 182 13.98 -3.74 -16.00
N ASN A 183 14.33 -2.85 -15.06
CA ASN A 183 14.02 -2.99 -13.64
C ASN A 183 12.97 -1.92 -13.26
N TYR A 184 11.68 -2.34 -13.28
CA TYR A 184 10.57 -1.42 -13.01
C TYR A 184 10.56 -0.96 -11.57
N ALA A 185 10.82 0.33 -11.35
CA ALA A 185 10.81 1.02 -10.07
C ALA A 185 11.69 0.32 -8.99
N ASP A 186 11.23 0.31 -7.77
CA ASP A 186 11.83 -0.41 -6.64
C ASP A 186 11.45 -1.90 -6.62
N GLN A 187 10.36 -2.24 -7.27
CA GLN A 187 9.65 -3.51 -7.13
C GLN A 187 10.33 -4.67 -7.85
N LYS A 188 10.82 -4.47 -9.06
CA LYS A 188 11.39 -5.57 -9.85
C LYS A 188 12.72 -6.07 -9.29
N TYR A 189 13.42 -5.26 -8.50
CA TYR A 189 14.60 -5.69 -7.74
C TYR A 189 14.30 -6.83 -6.75
N LEU A 190 13.06 -6.95 -6.27
CA LEU A 190 12.67 -8.02 -5.34
C LEU A 190 12.81 -9.43 -5.95
N GLU A 191 12.81 -9.55 -7.29
CA GLU A 191 12.97 -10.84 -7.97
C GLU A 191 14.37 -11.45 -7.76
N TYR A 192 15.37 -10.63 -7.50
CA TYR A 192 16.75 -11.06 -7.25
C TYR A 192 16.93 -11.60 -5.83
N LEU A 193 16.13 -11.13 -4.85
CA LEU A 193 16.34 -11.46 -3.44
C LEU A 193 16.37 -12.96 -3.14
N PRO A 194 15.49 -13.83 -3.72
CA PRO A 194 15.54 -15.26 -3.44
C PRO A 194 16.80 -15.97 -3.93
N ALA A 195 17.48 -15.43 -4.95
CA ALA A 195 18.72 -15.99 -5.48
C ALA A 195 19.96 -15.47 -4.74
N GLU A 196 19.90 -14.23 -4.25
CA GLU A 196 21.05 -13.54 -3.66
C GLU A 196 21.16 -13.73 -2.14
N PHE A 197 20.02 -13.97 -1.44
CA PHE A 197 19.97 -14.00 0.02
C PHE A 197 19.24 -15.23 0.55
N ALA A 198 19.82 -15.87 1.58
CA ALA A 198 19.18 -16.99 2.25
C ALA A 198 17.97 -16.55 3.08
N GLY A 199 16.99 -17.45 3.26
CA GLY A 199 15.81 -17.21 4.09
C GLY A 199 14.77 -16.28 3.45
N VAL A 200 14.83 -16.05 2.14
CA VAL A 200 13.80 -15.31 1.41
C VAL A 200 12.69 -16.26 0.98
N HIS A 201 11.47 -15.99 1.45
CA HIS A 201 10.28 -16.79 1.19
C HIS A 201 9.11 -15.91 0.76
N GLU A 202 8.00 -16.54 0.38
CA GLU A 202 6.74 -15.88 0.07
C GLU A 202 5.80 -15.92 1.29
N PHE A 203 4.92 -14.92 1.43
CA PHE A 203 3.86 -14.98 2.43
C PHE A 203 2.97 -16.21 2.19
N PRO A 204 2.51 -16.89 3.26
CA PRO A 204 1.63 -18.03 3.13
C PRO A 204 0.26 -17.61 2.60
N GLY A 205 -0.31 -18.44 1.72
CA GLY A 205 -1.63 -18.22 1.17
C GLY A 205 -1.75 -17.03 0.20
N LYS A 206 -2.96 -16.80 -0.29
CA LYS A 206 -3.26 -15.77 -1.30
C LYS A 206 -3.90 -14.50 -0.72
N GLY A 207 -4.22 -14.49 0.57
CA GLY A 207 -5.01 -13.43 1.21
C GLY A 207 -4.20 -12.25 1.74
N THR A 208 -2.86 -12.34 1.73
CA THR A 208 -1.96 -11.25 2.11
C THR A 208 -1.66 -10.39 0.88
N ASN A 209 -1.77 -9.07 1.02
CA ASN A 209 -1.59 -8.13 -0.07
C ASN A 209 -2.44 -8.50 -1.30
N LEU A 210 -3.73 -8.83 -1.05
CA LEU A 210 -4.67 -9.13 -2.11
C LEU A 210 -4.99 -7.86 -2.90
N GLY A 211 -4.79 -7.87 -4.20
CA GLY A 211 -5.16 -6.77 -5.09
C GLY A 211 -5.95 -7.26 -6.30
N LEU A 212 -6.57 -6.33 -7.01
CA LEU A 212 -7.39 -6.64 -8.20
C LEU A 212 -6.61 -7.37 -9.29
N TRP A 213 -5.30 -7.24 -9.34
CA TRP A 213 -4.42 -7.95 -10.27
C TRP A 213 -4.41 -9.48 -10.09
N LYS A 214 -4.76 -9.99 -8.88
CA LYS A 214 -4.86 -11.43 -8.60
C LYS A 214 -6.17 -12.06 -9.09
N PHE A 215 -7.18 -11.26 -9.49
CA PHE A 215 -8.51 -11.78 -9.85
C PHE A 215 -8.51 -12.40 -11.25
N GLN A 216 -8.34 -13.70 -11.31
CA GLN A 216 -8.44 -14.51 -12.52
C GLN A 216 -9.88 -14.96 -12.81
N LYS A 217 -10.11 -15.50 -14.01
CA LYS A 217 -11.43 -16.04 -14.41
C LYS A 217 -11.99 -17.10 -13.44
N LYS A 218 -11.12 -17.87 -12.78
CA LYS A 218 -11.50 -18.94 -11.84
C LYS A 218 -11.46 -18.52 -10.36
N SER A 219 -10.95 -17.32 -10.05
CA SER A 219 -10.81 -16.84 -8.67
C SER A 219 -12.16 -16.75 -7.96
N LYS A 220 -12.19 -17.19 -6.71
CA LYS A 220 -13.39 -17.20 -5.86
C LYS A 220 -13.17 -16.28 -4.66
N LEU A 221 -13.97 -15.22 -4.56
CA LEU A 221 -14.10 -14.42 -3.36
C LEU A 221 -15.38 -14.84 -2.63
N SER A 222 -15.28 -15.21 -1.37
CA SER A 222 -16.41 -15.64 -0.55
C SER A 222 -16.39 -14.94 0.81
N PHE A 223 -17.56 -14.89 1.43
CA PHE A 223 -17.74 -14.36 2.78
C PHE A 223 -18.46 -15.41 3.61
N ARG A 224 -17.86 -15.82 4.72
CA ARG A 224 -18.42 -16.80 5.65
C ARG A 224 -17.93 -16.53 7.08
N ASN A 225 -18.79 -16.76 8.06
CA ASN A 225 -18.48 -16.56 9.48
C ASN A 225 -17.85 -15.20 9.81
N GLY A 226 -18.31 -14.12 9.15
CA GLY A 226 -17.76 -12.77 9.37
C GLY A 226 -16.43 -12.48 8.67
N GLU A 227 -15.87 -13.42 7.94
CA GLU A 227 -14.55 -13.32 7.33
C GLU A 227 -14.58 -13.43 5.81
N ILE A 228 -13.61 -12.82 5.16
CA ILE A 228 -13.44 -12.80 3.70
C ILE A 228 -12.37 -13.82 3.32
N PHE A 229 -12.68 -14.63 2.29
CA PHE A 229 -11.76 -15.63 1.74
C PHE A 229 -11.55 -15.42 0.24
N PHE A 230 -10.32 -15.54 -0.19
CA PHE A 230 -9.93 -15.54 -1.60
C PHE A 230 -9.23 -16.85 -1.95
N ASP A 231 -9.82 -17.63 -2.88
CA ASP A 231 -9.35 -18.97 -3.27
C ASP A 231 -9.07 -19.90 -2.06
N GLY A 232 -9.94 -19.82 -1.04
CA GLY A 232 -9.82 -20.62 0.19
C GLY A 232 -8.89 -20.02 1.25
N SER A 233 -8.06 -19.04 0.93
CA SER A 233 -7.20 -18.35 1.89
C SER A 233 -7.96 -17.19 2.54
N LYS A 234 -7.82 -17.01 3.86
CA LYS A 234 -8.36 -15.86 4.59
C LYS A 234 -7.72 -14.57 4.09
N VAL A 235 -8.52 -13.55 3.82
CA VAL A 235 -8.01 -12.24 3.40
C VAL A 235 -7.52 -11.47 4.61
N ASN A 236 -6.20 -11.25 4.67
CA ASN A 236 -5.57 -10.49 5.74
C ASN A 236 -5.49 -9.00 5.39
N SER A 237 -5.15 -8.67 4.15
CA SER A 237 -5.06 -7.30 3.68
C SER A 237 -5.43 -7.17 2.21
N PHE A 238 -5.96 -5.99 1.85
CA PHE A 238 -6.30 -5.65 0.47
C PHE A 238 -5.59 -4.36 0.05
N HIS A 239 -4.96 -4.39 -1.11
CA HIS A 239 -4.24 -3.28 -1.69
C HIS A 239 -5.14 -2.54 -2.68
N PHE A 240 -5.58 -1.35 -2.31
CA PHE A 240 -6.51 -0.51 -3.08
C PHE A 240 -5.79 0.27 -4.19
N HIS A 241 -4.92 -0.41 -4.93
CA HIS A 241 -4.12 0.19 -5.99
C HIS A 241 -4.99 0.91 -7.02
N GLY A 242 -4.72 2.19 -7.22
CA GLY A 242 -5.48 3.05 -8.12
C GLY A 242 -6.72 3.69 -7.49
N PHE A 243 -7.03 3.40 -6.22
CA PHE A 243 -8.00 4.17 -5.47
C PHE A 243 -7.52 5.61 -5.30
N LYS A 244 -8.40 6.57 -5.53
CA LYS A 244 -8.11 8.00 -5.37
C LYS A 244 -9.27 8.70 -4.68
N VAL A 245 -8.92 9.61 -3.78
CA VAL A 245 -9.87 10.50 -3.13
C VAL A 245 -9.90 11.81 -3.90
N GLY A 246 -11.03 12.16 -4.48
CA GLY A 246 -11.27 13.45 -5.11
C GLY A 246 -12.15 14.35 -4.25
N LYS A 247 -12.23 15.63 -4.59
CA LYS A 247 -13.06 16.61 -3.86
C LYS A 247 -14.55 16.20 -3.80
N TYR A 248 -15.09 15.64 -4.89
CA TYR A 248 -16.51 15.30 -5.02
C TYR A 248 -16.79 13.81 -5.20
N PHE A 249 -15.78 12.99 -5.44
CA PHE A 249 -15.95 11.57 -5.72
C PHE A 249 -14.71 10.74 -5.33
N TYR A 250 -14.91 9.44 -5.23
CA TYR A 250 -13.82 8.46 -5.11
C TYR A 250 -13.65 7.75 -6.45
N LYS A 251 -12.43 7.63 -6.93
CA LYS A 251 -12.09 6.67 -7.99
C LYS A 251 -11.72 5.36 -7.35
N LEU A 252 -12.45 4.29 -7.65
CA LEU A 252 -12.30 3.02 -6.96
C LEU A 252 -11.17 2.14 -7.52
N GLY A 253 -10.79 2.34 -8.78
CA GLY A 253 -9.77 1.53 -9.47
C GLY A 253 -10.23 0.11 -9.83
N LEU A 254 -11.55 -0.19 -9.74
CA LEU A 254 -12.13 -1.53 -9.86
C LEU A 254 -11.81 -2.25 -11.18
N PHE A 255 -11.66 -1.52 -12.27
CA PHE A 255 -11.49 -2.09 -13.61
C PHE A 255 -10.06 -1.93 -14.16
N ARG A 256 -9.10 -1.55 -13.31
CA ARG A 256 -7.72 -1.31 -13.72
C ARG A 256 -7.05 -2.55 -14.35
N TYR A 257 -7.39 -3.73 -13.85
CA TYR A 257 -6.84 -5.02 -14.30
C TYR A 257 -7.88 -5.89 -15.03
N GLY A 258 -8.96 -5.29 -15.51
CA GLY A 258 -10.09 -5.97 -16.12
C GLY A 258 -11.29 -6.07 -15.17
N LYS A 259 -12.38 -6.73 -15.62
CA LYS A 259 -13.60 -6.87 -14.82
C LYS A 259 -13.41 -7.97 -13.76
N PRO A 260 -13.38 -7.65 -12.46
CA PRO A 260 -13.23 -8.66 -11.42
C PRO A 260 -14.51 -9.53 -11.34
N ARG A 261 -14.33 -10.82 -11.08
CA ARG A 261 -15.46 -11.71 -10.72
C ARG A 261 -15.89 -11.43 -9.27
N ASN A 262 -17.13 -11.80 -8.97
CA ASN A 262 -17.70 -11.57 -7.63
C ASN A 262 -17.71 -10.10 -7.22
N LEU A 263 -17.90 -9.19 -8.18
CA LEU A 263 -17.89 -7.73 -7.98
C LEU A 263 -18.81 -7.32 -6.81
N ARG A 264 -19.97 -7.98 -6.64
CA ARG A 264 -20.89 -7.70 -5.53
C ARG A 264 -20.23 -7.98 -4.18
N VAL A 265 -19.62 -9.16 -3.99
CA VAL A 265 -18.95 -9.51 -2.72
C VAL A 265 -17.74 -8.60 -2.48
N LEU A 266 -16.93 -8.37 -3.52
CA LEU A 266 -15.79 -7.46 -3.47
C LEU A 266 -16.22 -6.07 -3.00
N PHE A 267 -17.26 -5.50 -3.62
CA PHE A 267 -17.75 -4.17 -3.29
C PHE A 267 -18.36 -4.14 -1.88
N LEU A 268 -19.30 -5.02 -1.56
CA LEU A 268 -20.02 -5.01 -0.28
C LEU A 268 -19.15 -5.33 0.93
N ARG A 269 -18.10 -6.13 0.79
CA ARG A 269 -17.29 -6.64 1.91
C ARG A 269 -15.90 -6.00 2.01
N ILE A 270 -15.34 -5.51 0.91
CA ILE A 270 -14.02 -4.90 0.88
C ILE A 270 -14.13 -3.38 0.68
N TYR A 271 -14.72 -2.94 -0.43
CA TYR A 271 -14.75 -1.51 -0.76
C TYR A 271 -15.64 -0.70 0.18
N LEU A 272 -16.82 -1.18 0.55
CA LEU A 272 -17.70 -0.41 1.45
C LEU A 272 -17.12 -0.22 2.85
N GLU A 273 -16.43 -1.22 3.39
CA GLU A 273 -15.75 -1.08 4.68
C GLU A 273 -14.65 -0.01 4.58
N TYR A 274 -13.82 -0.10 3.56
CA TYR A 274 -12.77 0.88 3.32
C TYR A 274 -13.32 2.29 3.08
N LEU A 275 -14.36 2.45 2.25
CA LEU A 275 -15.02 3.74 1.99
C LEU A 275 -15.63 4.36 3.26
N ARG A 276 -16.23 3.57 4.14
CA ARG A 276 -16.71 4.06 5.44
C ARG A 276 -15.56 4.60 6.26
N LYS A 277 -14.44 3.86 6.37
CA LYS A 277 -13.25 4.32 7.09
C LYS A 277 -12.67 5.60 6.50
N ILE A 278 -12.51 5.68 5.18
CA ILE A 278 -12.03 6.89 4.48
C ILE A 278 -12.95 8.07 4.75
N ARG A 279 -14.27 7.87 4.71
CA ARG A 279 -15.26 8.93 5.00
C ARG A 279 -15.14 9.44 6.44
N ASP A 280 -14.99 8.53 7.41
CA ASP A 280 -14.92 8.91 8.82
C ASP A 280 -13.61 9.66 9.13
N LEU A 281 -12.49 9.22 8.57
CA LEU A 281 -11.22 9.94 8.64
C LEU A 281 -11.28 11.31 7.96
N ASN A 282 -11.97 11.39 6.81
CA ASN A 282 -12.13 12.67 6.13
C ASN A 282 -12.89 13.72 6.96
N LYS A 283 -13.90 13.28 7.74
CA LYS A 283 -14.59 14.17 8.69
C LYS A 283 -13.67 14.60 9.83
N LEU A 284 -12.80 13.68 10.31
CA LEU A 284 -11.87 13.94 11.40
C LEU A 284 -10.78 14.96 11.02
N LEU A 285 -10.29 14.91 9.79
CA LEU A 285 -9.17 15.71 9.33
C LEU A 285 -9.54 17.11 8.84
N ASP A 286 -10.83 17.53 8.95
CA ASP A 286 -11.32 18.77 8.35
C ASP A 286 -10.86 18.94 6.89
N ALA A 287 -10.95 17.86 6.14
CA ALA A 287 -10.34 17.70 4.82
C ALA A 287 -10.95 18.62 3.73
N GLU A 288 -11.68 19.67 4.09
CA GLU A 288 -12.08 20.73 3.15
C GLU A 288 -10.85 21.44 2.55
N ASN A 289 -9.72 21.42 3.24
CA ASN A 289 -8.45 21.97 2.78
C ASN A 289 -7.56 20.98 2.01
N ILE A 290 -7.94 19.70 1.91
CA ILE A 290 -7.27 18.77 1.03
C ILE A 290 -7.90 18.94 -0.35
N ASP A 291 -7.25 19.68 -1.24
CA ASP A 291 -7.55 19.66 -2.67
C ASP A 291 -6.78 18.50 -3.32
N PRO A 292 -7.37 17.29 -3.35
CA PRO A 292 -6.65 16.09 -3.76
C PRO A 292 -6.47 15.98 -5.28
N MET A 293 -7.11 16.87 -6.05
CA MET A 293 -7.02 16.85 -7.51
C MET A 293 -7.18 18.25 -8.09
N THR A 294 -6.08 18.89 -8.37
CA THR A 294 -6.00 20.20 -9.03
C THR A 294 -6.46 20.21 -10.50
N ASN A 295 -6.99 19.10 -11.04
CA ASN A 295 -7.39 19.03 -12.46
C ASN A 295 -8.69 18.23 -12.67
N ILE A 296 -9.81 18.73 -12.10
CA ILE A 296 -11.16 18.17 -12.27
C ILE A 296 -11.51 18.03 -13.76
N THR A 297 -11.14 18.99 -14.59
CA THR A 297 -11.41 18.99 -16.03
C THR A 297 -10.74 17.82 -16.74
N ARG A 298 -9.49 17.48 -16.37
CA ARG A 298 -8.75 16.35 -16.96
C ARG A 298 -9.32 14.99 -16.54
N VAL A 299 -9.85 14.91 -15.32
CA VAL A 299 -10.51 13.70 -14.81
C VAL A 299 -11.90 13.54 -15.40
N LEU A 300 -12.69 14.61 -15.48
CA LEU A 300 -14.01 14.59 -16.11
C LEU A 300 -13.92 14.30 -17.62
N THR A 301 -12.97 14.88 -18.34
CA THR A 301 -12.78 14.57 -19.76
C THR A 301 -12.28 13.14 -19.99
N SER A 302 -11.37 12.64 -19.18
CA SER A 302 -10.95 11.22 -19.25
C SER A 302 -12.09 10.28 -18.83
N PHE A 303 -12.93 10.68 -17.89
CA PHE A 303 -14.13 9.96 -17.44
C PHE A 303 -15.19 9.89 -18.53
N ILE A 304 -15.58 11.02 -19.13
CA ILE A 304 -16.57 11.09 -20.21
C ILE A 304 -16.09 10.26 -21.41
N LYS A 305 -14.81 10.36 -21.77
CA LYS A 305 -14.19 9.61 -22.86
C LYS A 305 -14.11 8.10 -22.60
N ALA A 306 -13.96 7.70 -21.34
CA ALA A 306 -13.93 6.30 -20.92
C ALA A 306 -15.35 5.72 -20.75
N ALA A 307 -16.29 6.48 -20.19
CA ALA A 307 -17.68 6.10 -20.01
C ALA A 307 -18.43 5.95 -21.34
N SER A 308 -18.11 6.77 -22.35
CA SER A 308 -18.66 6.62 -23.70
C SER A 308 -18.23 5.33 -24.41
N ARG A 309 -17.10 4.76 -23.99
CA ARG A 309 -16.58 3.48 -24.54
C ARG A 309 -16.99 2.25 -23.70
N ASN A 310 -17.29 2.42 -22.42
CA ASN A 310 -17.72 1.35 -21.54
C ASN A 310 -18.53 1.89 -20.34
N PRO A 311 -19.88 1.74 -20.34
CA PRO A 311 -20.77 2.22 -19.28
C PRO A 311 -20.44 1.67 -17.88
N LEU A 312 -19.76 0.52 -17.77
CA LEU A 312 -19.33 -0.06 -16.49
C LEU A 312 -18.30 0.81 -15.78
N ILE A 313 -17.64 1.73 -16.48
CA ILE A 313 -16.69 2.67 -15.89
C ILE A 313 -17.41 3.68 -14.96
N LEU A 314 -18.71 3.89 -15.15
CA LEU A 314 -19.52 4.71 -14.23
C LEU A 314 -19.49 4.14 -12.79
N PHE A 315 -19.42 2.83 -12.63
CA PHE A 315 -19.30 2.19 -11.32
C PHE A 315 -17.90 2.33 -10.69
N ASP A 316 -16.89 2.75 -11.44
CA ASP A 316 -15.54 3.00 -10.89
C ASP A 316 -15.46 4.34 -10.12
N PHE A 317 -16.49 5.17 -10.23
CA PHE A 317 -16.58 6.45 -9.54
C PHE A 317 -17.73 6.44 -8.54
N TRP A 318 -17.43 6.68 -7.28
CA TRP A 318 -18.40 6.78 -6.20
C TRP A 318 -18.54 8.24 -5.76
N ILE A 319 -19.77 8.74 -5.69
CA ILE A 319 -20.01 10.15 -5.33
C ILE A 319 -19.79 10.36 -3.83
N ARG A 320 -18.85 11.26 -3.48
CA ARG A 320 -18.47 11.58 -2.09
C ARG A 320 -19.61 12.27 -1.30
N LYS A 321 -20.52 12.94 -1.99
CA LYS A 321 -21.58 13.80 -1.42
C LYS A 321 -23.00 13.24 -1.55
N ILE A 322 -23.23 11.97 -1.77
CA ILE A 322 -24.57 11.42 -1.62
C ILE A 322 -24.83 11.20 -0.13
N GLY A 323 -25.55 12.13 0.46
CA GLY A 323 -26.31 11.89 1.64
C GLY A 323 -25.92 12.66 2.85
N LYS A 324 -26.46 13.86 2.98
CA LYS A 324 -26.92 14.28 4.30
C LYS A 324 -28.28 13.67 4.68
N ASN A 325 -29.06 13.12 3.77
CA ASN A 325 -30.34 12.43 4.12
C ASN A 325 -30.85 11.69 2.87
N SER A 326 -30.71 10.37 2.72
CA SER A 326 -31.76 9.59 2.07
C SER A 326 -31.47 8.19 1.53
N PHE A 327 -30.33 7.53 1.84
CA PHE A 327 -30.16 6.19 1.26
C PHE A 327 -29.76 5.06 2.24
N TRP A 328 -29.88 5.28 3.56
CA TRP A 328 -29.60 4.24 4.57
C TRP A 328 -30.69 4.14 5.65
N GLY A 329 -31.95 4.31 5.26
CA GLY A 329 -33.12 3.94 6.04
C GLY A 329 -33.77 2.73 5.38
N GLY A 330 -33.56 1.55 5.94
CA GLY A 330 -34.13 0.29 5.50
C GLY A 330 -33.24 -0.87 5.87
#